data_6be77ee8ba89619c09d72c85d2e0beb4
#
_entry.id   6be77ee8ba89619c09d72c85d2e0beb4
#
_cell.length_a   1.000
_cell.length_b   1.000
_cell.length_c   1.000
_cell.angle_alpha   90.00
_cell.angle_beta   90.00
_cell.angle_gamma   90.00
#
_symmetry.space_group_name_H-M   'P 1'
#
loop_
_entity.id
_entity.type
_entity.pdbx_description
1 polymer ?
#
loop_
_entity_poly.entity_id
_entity_poly.type
_entity_poly.pdbx_seq_one_letter_code
_entity_poly.pdbx_strand_id
1 'polypeptide(L)'
;IQGLLRLEQPDGTIVEASIIGDEYFHYYETAAGEILIRDAEGVLRPAVVSQAGQLVAEGEITGMPTSTLARKKIMDAVRIQADNKREAAISRIAPNPIKPKFPTTGTVTGLILLVEYQDVKLTPQATLEHYRDKCNQPGYVSDATSGSVLDYFTAQSDGRFTPEFDVFGPYTLPHERAYYGLNDNGLVNQFRDACLEADKAGVDFSKYDLNEDGFVDFLFVVFAGHGEAQGGPYESVWPAMQDLSNYVFDYFDGLNLGVAACSCELKGGSGTELDGVGTICHEFSHILGLADIYDTSNQGGHGMSHYDIMDIGTYNDNQVTPSGYTAMDKYTLGWLDPIVLDEPRHDVTLRPFDQTHDAAFIVNPDNPDEYYTLENRQKQGWDKGIPGHGLVISYCHYEKKHWNRNTVNALAAGYEHVRIVAADNLWKSTIADEAGDPFPGTSGNTAFSGNTKPAAVWQSSGSAVPVEWSISNIRESADGVITFDFGDVSGIDSVDSDSEDHVSLIGNNVLAPEGSAVYDISGRPVGFRDLPAGCYIVRTPSRNVKIIVR
;
A
#
# COMPACT_ATOMS: atom_id res chain seq x y z
N ILE A 1 -4.16 -5.00 7.81
CA ILE A 1 -4.65 -5.82 8.95
C ILE A 1 -5.71 -6.74 8.42
N GLN A 2 -5.40 -8.02 8.33
CA GLN A 2 -6.41 -9.04 8.06
C GLN A 2 -7.46 -8.98 9.18
N GLY A 3 -8.72 -9.27 8.88
CA GLY A 3 -9.77 -9.41 9.88
C GLY A 3 -9.42 -10.45 10.95
N LEU A 4 -10.35 -10.75 11.83
CA LEU A 4 -10.14 -11.77 12.87
C LEU A 4 -9.85 -13.13 12.23
N LEU A 5 -8.71 -13.69 12.59
CA LEU A 5 -8.25 -15.02 12.21
C LEU A 5 -8.54 -16.01 13.34
N ARG A 6 -8.68 -17.27 12.98
CA ARG A 6 -8.84 -18.37 13.95
C ARG A 6 -7.51 -19.04 14.15
N LEU A 7 -6.84 -18.71 15.24
CA LEU A 7 -5.50 -19.16 15.57
C LEU A 7 -5.57 -20.39 16.50
N GLU A 8 -5.11 -21.53 16.01
CA GLU A 8 -5.01 -22.75 16.81
C GLU A 8 -3.81 -22.66 17.75
N GLN A 9 -4.05 -22.98 19.02
CA GLN A 9 -3.02 -22.99 20.04
C GLN A 9 -2.36 -24.39 20.11
N PRO A 10 -1.15 -24.52 20.68
CA PRO A 10 -0.49 -25.81 20.84
C PRO A 10 -1.30 -26.86 21.61
N ASP A 11 -2.25 -26.45 22.45
CA ASP A 11 -3.16 -27.33 23.17
C ASP A 11 -4.45 -27.67 22.39
N GLY A 12 -4.58 -27.20 21.15
CA GLY A 12 -5.73 -27.39 20.27
C GLY A 12 -6.89 -26.42 20.54
N THR A 13 -6.74 -25.47 21.45
CA THR A 13 -7.74 -24.40 21.63
C THR A 13 -7.61 -23.37 20.50
N ILE A 14 -8.71 -22.65 20.22
CA ILE A 14 -8.74 -21.65 19.15
C ILE A 14 -8.92 -20.27 19.78
N VAL A 15 -8.07 -19.33 19.41
CA VAL A 15 -8.18 -17.91 19.73
C VAL A 15 -8.53 -17.13 18.47
N GLU A 16 -9.54 -16.27 18.53
CA GLU A 16 -9.88 -15.36 17.43
C GLU A 16 -9.21 -14.00 17.68
N ALA A 17 -8.26 -13.64 16.81
CA ALA A 17 -7.50 -12.40 16.91
C ALA A 17 -7.02 -11.94 15.53
N SER A 18 -6.74 -10.65 15.36
CA SER A 18 -6.02 -10.11 14.22
C SER A 18 -4.52 -10.15 14.48
N ILE A 19 -3.72 -10.43 13.46
CA ILE A 19 -2.25 -10.29 13.50
C ILE A 19 -1.90 -8.86 13.09
N ILE A 20 -1.01 -8.23 13.84
CA ILE A 20 -0.64 -6.83 13.67
C ILE A 20 0.88 -6.70 13.80
N GLY A 21 1.53 -6.14 12.80
CA GLY A 21 2.99 -6.00 12.73
C GLY A 21 3.56 -6.53 11.42
N ASP A 22 4.84 -6.88 11.42
CA ASP A 22 5.62 -7.32 10.27
C ASP A 22 6.51 -8.54 10.62
N GLU A 23 7.38 -8.91 9.69
CA GLU A 23 8.34 -10.01 9.81
C GLU A 23 9.35 -9.84 10.97
N TYR A 24 9.57 -8.58 11.42
CA TYR A 24 10.48 -8.28 12.52
C TYR A 24 9.81 -8.43 13.88
N PHE A 25 8.55 -7.96 13.99
CA PHE A 25 7.76 -8.09 15.20
C PHE A 25 6.27 -7.93 14.93
N HIS A 26 5.47 -8.88 15.41
CA HIS A 26 4.02 -8.82 15.38
C HIS A 26 3.41 -9.21 16.74
N TYR A 27 2.17 -8.81 16.93
CA TYR A 27 1.36 -9.19 18.08
C TYR A 27 -0.08 -9.46 17.62
N TYR A 28 -0.91 -9.89 18.54
CA TYR A 28 -2.28 -10.26 18.22
C TYR A 28 -3.26 -9.40 19.01
N GLU A 29 -4.39 -9.06 18.42
CA GLU A 29 -5.45 -8.30 19.08
C GLU A 29 -6.79 -9.01 18.89
N THR A 30 -7.48 -9.32 20.01
CA THR A 30 -8.80 -9.93 19.97
C THR A 30 -9.87 -8.91 19.57
N ALA A 31 -11.07 -9.37 19.15
CA ALA A 31 -12.21 -8.50 18.87
C ALA A 31 -12.59 -7.57 20.05
N ALA A 32 -12.24 -7.97 21.27
CA ALA A 32 -12.47 -7.16 22.47
C ALA A 32 -11.39 -6.08 22.68
N GLY A 33 -10.29 -6.08 21.90
CA GLY A 33 -9.17 -5.17 22.06
C GLY A 33 -8.16 -5.62 23.13
N GLU A 34 -8.10 -6.91 23.46
CA GLU A 34 -7.07 -7.49 24.31
C GLU A 34 -5.84 -7.80 23.47
N ILE A 35 -4.68 -7.27 23.86
CA ILE A 35 -3.41 -7.46 23.15
C ILE A 35 -2.74 -8.72 23.68
N LEU A 36 -2.38 -9.61 22.76
CA LEU A 36 -1.76 -10.89 23.06
C LEU A 36 -0.40 -10.99 22.33
N ILE A 37 0.52 -11.72 22.93
CA ILE A 37 1.75 -12.19 22.30
C ILE A 37 1.97 -13.67 22.64
N ARG A 38 2.84 -14.36 21.89
CA ARG A 38 3.17 -15.75 22.18
C ARG A 38 4.20 -15.87 23.29
N ASP A 39 4.01 -16.84 24.18
CA ASP A 39 5.04 -17.24 25.12
C ASP A 39 6.08 -18.18 24.47
N ALA A 40 7.05 -18.66 25.23
CA ALA A 40 8.11 -19.55 24.75
C ALA A 40 7.61 -20.91 24.24
N GLU A 41 6.43 -21.31 24.68
CA GLU A 41 5.74 -22.54 24.28
C GLU A 41 4.79 -22.30 23.06
N GLY A 42 4.76 -21.07 22.52
CA GLY A 42 3.91 -20.69 21.39
C GLY A 42 2.46 -20.42 21.75
N VAL A 43 2.11 -20.34 23.04
CA VAL A 43 0.74 -20.07 23.50
C VAL A 43 0.49 -18.57 23.54
N LEU A 44 -0.64 -18.13 22.95
CA LEU A 44 -1.08 -16.74 23.05
C LEU A 44 -1.51 -16.40 24.48
N ARG A 45 -0.90 -15.36 25.02
CA ARG A 45 -1.20 -14.81 26.35
C ARG A 45 -1.29 -13.30 26.31
N PRO A 46 -1.98 -12.66 27.27
CA PRO A 46 -1.99 -11.21 27.38
C PRO A 46 -0.57 -10.64 27.40
N ALA A 47 -0.35 -9.60 26.59
CA ALA A 47 0.89 -8.86 26.56
C ALA A 47 0.97 -7.92 27.78
N VAL A 48 2.06 -7.99 28.55
CA VAL A 48 2.33 -7.09 29.66
C VAL A 48 3.76 -6.56 29.59
N VAL A 49 3.99 -5.38 30.15
CA VAL A 49 5.34 -4.80 30.24
C VAL A 49 5.88 -5.07 31.64
N SER A 50 6.96 -5.84 31.72
CA SER A 50 7.63 -6.21 32.96
C SER A 50 8.23 -4.99 33.68
N GLN A 51 8.66 -5.16 34.93
CA GLN A 51 9.36 -4.09 35.67
C GLN A 51 10.67 -3.65 35.00
N ALA A 52 11.27 -4.51 34.19
CA ALA A 52 12.46 -4.22 33.40
C ALA A 52 12.14 -3.50 32.07
N GLY A 53 10.86 -3.19 31.78
CA GLY A 53 10.43 -2.56 30.54
C GLY A 53 10.33 -3.49 29.34
N GLN A 54 10.47 -4.82 29.55
CA GLN A 54 10.37 -5.82 28.50
C GLN A 54 8.92 -6.26 28.29
N LEU A 55 8.53 -6.48 27.05
CA LEU A 55 7.25 -7.08 26.70
C LEU A 55 7.31 -8.58 27.00
N VAL A 56 6.35 -9.08 27.77
CA VAL A 56 6.27 -10.49 28.16
C VAL A 56 4.83 -11.00 28.05
N ALA A 57 4.69 -12.28 27.72
CA ALA A 57 3.42 -12.98 27.65
C ALA A 57 3.08 -13.53 29.05
N GLU A 58 2.02 -13.03 29.70
CA GLU A 58 1.70 -13.43 31.07
C GLU A 58 0.20 -13.39 31.34
N GLY A 59 -0.31 -14.40 32.02
CA GLY A 59 -1.71 -14.51 32.42
C GLY A 59 -2.56 -15.35 31.47
N GLU A 60 -3.90 -15.29 31.68
CA GLU A 60 -4.90 -15.95 30.85
C GLU A 60 -5.68 -14.91 30.06
N ILE A 61 -6.13 -15.29 28.85
CA ILE A 61 -6.97 -14.43 27.99
C ILE A 61 -8.29 -14.18 28.72
N THR A 62 -8.59 -12.91 28.95
CA THR A 62 -9.74 -12.47 29.74
C THR A 62 -10.95 -12.11 28.88
N GLY A 63 -10.76 -11.88 27.58
CA GLY A 63 -11.76 -11.33 26.67
C GLY A 63 -12.13 -9.88 27.00
N MET A 64 -11.29 -9.18 27.77
CA MET A 64 -11.49 -7.78 28.13
C MET A 64 -10.47 -6.89 27.41
N PRO A 65 -10.86 -5.67 27.00
CA PRO A 65 -9.93 -4.80 26.31
C PRO A 65 -8.74 -4.44 27.19
N THR A 66 -7.56 -4.41 26.60
CA THR A 66 -6.36 -3.88 27.28
C THR A 66 -6.59 -2.40 27.64
N SER A 67 -6.40 -2.04 28.89
CA SER A 67 -6.64 -0.67 29.36
C SER A 67 -5.76 0.33 28.59
N THR A 68 -6.26 1.54 28.36
CA THR A 68 -5.57 2.59 27.62
C THR A 68 -4.13 2.85 28.12
N LEU A 69 -3.93 2.81 29.44
CA LEU A 69 -2.60 3.01 30.04
C LEU A 69 -1.67 1.81 29.77
N ALA A 70 -2.20 0.58 29.86
CA ALA A 70 -1.45 -0.63 29.55
C ALA A 70 -1.12 -0.69 28.07
N ARG A 71 -2.11 -0.42 27.20
CA ARG A 71 -1.93 -0.37 25.74
C ARG A 71 -0.79 0.57 25.34
N LYS A 72 -0.77 1.80 25.87
CA LYS A 72 0.32 2.74 25.58
C LYS A 72 1.69 2.17 25.93
N LYS A 73 1.84 1.56 27.11
CA LYS A 73 3.11 0.94 27.53
C LYS A 73 3.51 -0.24 26.66
N ILE A 74 2.54 -1.06 26.28
CA ILE A 74 2.74 -2.20 25.39
C ILE A 74 3.20 -1.70 24.01
N MET A 75 2.53 -0.71 23.44
CA MET A 75 2.91 -0.16 22.12
C MET A 75 4.31 0.47 22.13
N ASP A 76 4.69 1.18 23.21
CA ASP A 76 6.06 1.68 23.36
C ASP A 76 7.08 0.53 23.40
N ALA A 77 6.77 -0.57 24.08
CA ALA A 77 7.65 -1.76 24.14
C ALA A 77 7.68 -2.54 22.80
N VAL A 78 6.56 -2.66 22.13
CA VAL A 78 6.46 -3.25 20.76
C VAL A 78 7.37 -2.50 19.81
N ARG A 79 7.25 -1.17 19.75
CA ARG A 79 8.09 -0.34 18.89
C ARG A 79 9.58 -0.55 19.17
N ILE A 80 9.99 -0.52 20.43
CA ILE A 80 11.40 -0.72 20.81
C ILE A 80 11.90 -2.10 20.37
N GLN A 81 11.10 -3.16 20.51
CA GLN A 81 11.49 -4.51 20.09
C GLN A 81 11.58 -4.61 18.56
N ALA A 82 10.61 -4.08 17.83
CA ALA A 82 10.62 -4.04 16.36
C ALA A 82 11.85 -3.26 15.84
N ASP A 83 12.09 -2.06 16.37
CA ASP A 83 13.24 -1.24 16.00
C ASP A 83 14.57 -1.96 16.29
N ASN A 84 14.71 -2.60 17.45
CA ASN A 84 15.91 -3.37 17.79
C ASN A 84 16.15 -4.56 16.86
N LYS A 85 15.10 -5.28 16.47
CA LYS A 85 15.21 -6.41 15.51
C LYS A 85 15.55 -5.89 14.11
N ARG A 86 14.90 -4.83 13.63
CA ARG A 86 15.25 -4.18 12.35
C ARG A 86 16.68 -3.66 12.35
N GLU A 87 17.11 -2.96 13.40
CA GLU A 87 18.48 -2.47 13.50
C GLU A 87 19.50 -3.60 13.59
N ALA A 88 19.18 -4.71 14.28
CA ALA A 88 20.02 -5.88 14.30
C ALA A 88 20.10 -6.55 12.93
N ALA A 89 19.02 -6.62 12.18
CA ALA A 89 19.01 -7.09 10.81
C ALA A 89 19.84 -6.17 9.89
N ILE A 90 19.64 -4.85 9.98
CA ILE A 90 20.38 -3.83 9.20
C ILE A 90 21.86 -3.79 9.60
N SER A 91 22.20 -3.90 10.89
CA SER A 91 23.59 -3.88 11.37
C SER A 91 24.40 -5.12 11.00
N ARG A 92 23.71 -6.22 10.71
CA ARG A 92 24.32 -7.44 10.15
C ARG A 92 24.61 -7.31 8.65
N ILE A 93 23.93 -6.36 7.97
CA ILE A 93 24.21 -6.01 6.59
C ILE A 93 25.41 -5.06 6.62
N ALA A 94 26.61 -5.59 6.41
CA ALA A 94 27.75 -4.73 6.11
C ALA A 94 27.37 -3.82 4.93
N PRO A 95 27.78 -2.54 4.91
CA PRO A 95 27.45 -1.67 3.80
C PRO A 95 28.07 -2.27 2.52
N ASN A 96 27.27 -3.08 1.83
CA ASN A 96 27.67 -3.59 0.52
C ASN A 96 27.51 -2.43 -0.46
N PRO A 97 28.58 -1.94 -1.10
CA PRO A 97 28.49 -0.85 -2.05
C PRO A 97 27.69 -1.22 -3.32
N ILE A 98 27.44 -2.51 -3.52
CA ILE A 98 26.72 -3.05 -4.68
C ILE A 98 25.35 -3.52 -4.22
N LYS A 99 24.34 -2.63 -4.18
CA LYS A 99 22.96 -3.07 -4.17
C LYS A 99 22.59 -3.49 -5.59
N PRO A 100 22.10 -4.73 -5.80
CA PRO A 100 21.61 -5.15 -7.11
C PRO A 100 20.58 -4.12 -7.60
N LYS A 101 20.81 -3.54 -8.77
CA LYS A 101 19.84 -2.68 -9.44
C LYS A 101 18.99 -3.58 -10.32
N PHE A 102 17.85 -3.97 -9.79
CA PHE A 102 16.95 -4.84 -10.51
C PHE A 102 16.30 -4.10 -11.69
N PRO A 103 16.22 -4.73 -12.88
CA PRO A 103 15.52 -4.11 -14.00
C PRO A 103 14.01 -4.07 -13.72
N THR A 104 13.43 -2.87 -13.77
CA THR A 104 11.98 -2.65 -13.65
C THR A 104 11.28 -2.55 -15.00
N THR A 105 12.00 -2.78 -16.11
CA THR A 105 11.47 -2.70 -17.47
C THR A 105 12.04 -3.82 -18.35
N GLY A 106 11.30 -4.16 -19.40
CA GLY A 106 11.66 -5.20 -20.35
C GLY A 106 11.14 -6.58 -19.95
N THR A 107 11.55 -7.60 -20.71
CA THR A 107 11.29 -8.99 -20.36
C THR A 107 12.43 -9.50 -19.51
N VAL A 108 12.13 -9.98 -18.34
CA VAL A 108 13.09 -10.50 -17.36
C VAL A 108 12.69 -11.92 -16.95
N THR A 109 13.67 -12.77 -16.70
CA THR A 109 13.42 -14.14 -16.26
C THR A 109 13.67 -14.26 -14.77
N GLY A 110 12.62 -14.63 -14.02
CA GLY A 110 12.69 -14.90 -12.58
C GLY A 110 12.77 -16.39 -12.28
N LEU A 111 13.41 -16.74 -11.16
CA LEU A 111 13.52 -18.10 -10.66
C LEU A 111 12.54 -18.33 -9.53
N ILE A 112 11.62 -19.29 -9.70
CA ILE A 112 10.69 -19.74 -8.66
C ILE A 112 11.02 -21.17 -8.25
N LEU A 113 11.26 -21.40 -6.96
CA LEU A 113 11.50 -22.72 -6.39
C LEU A 113 10.32 -23.12 -5.50
N LEU A 114 9.69 -24.24 -5.85
CA LEU A 114 8.70 -24.88 -4.98
C LEU A 114 9.44 -25.73 -3.94
N VAL A 115 9.15 -25.52 -2.68
CA VAL A 115 9.79 -26.28 -1.59
C VAL A 115 8.79 -26.89 -0.64
N GLU A 116 9.17 -28.01 -0.05
CA GLU A 116 8.45 -28.68 1.00
C GLU A 116 9.41 -29.08 2.13
N TYR A 117 8.87 -29.21 3.31
CA TYR A 117 9.64 -29.57 4.48
C TYR A 117 9.66 -31.09 4.72
N GLN A 118 10.40 -31.57 5.71
CA GLN A 118 10.40 -32.99 6.06
C GLN A 118 9.01 -33.44 6.56
N ASP A 119 8.34 -32.57 7.31
CA ASP A 119 7.06 -32.78 8.00
C ASP A 119 5.84 -32.19 7.27
N VAL A 120 6.01 -31.21 6.36
CA VAL A 120 4.92 -30.57 5.61
C VAL A 120 5.19 -30.68 4.11
N LYS A 121 4.24 -31.28 3.39
CA LYS A 121 4.32 -31.48 1.93
C LYS A 121 3.32 -30.61 1.20
N LEU A 122 3.65 -30.25 -0.02
CA LEU A 122 2.70 -29.60 -0.93
C LEU A 122 1.45 -30.46 -1.13
N THR A 123 0.30 -29.80 -1.21
CA THR A 123 -0.95 -30.49 -1.51
C THR A 123 -0.95 -31.05 -2.94
N PRO A 124 -1.77 -32.05 -3.24
CA PRO A 124 -1.84 -32.63 -4.59
C PRO A 124 -2.22 -31.63 -5.70
N GLN A 125 -2.85 -30.51 -5.34
CA GLN A 125 -3.23 -29.43 -6.26
C GLN A 125 -2.05 -28.52 -6.61
N ALA A 126 -1.08 -28.35 -5.70
CA ALA A 126 0.09 -27.51 -5.84
C ALA A 126 1.17 -28.15 -6.73
N THR A 127 0.82 -28.47 -7.96
CA THR A 127 1.74 -29.10 -8.92
C THR A 127 2.67 -28.08 -9.56
N LEU A 128 3.78 -28.56 -10.09
CA LEU A 128 4.71 -27.74 -10.86
C LEU A 128 4.02 -27.06 -12.06
N GLU A 129 3.14 -27.78 -12.76
CA GLU A 129 2.36 -27.23 -13.87
C GLU A 129 1.41 -26.12 -13.41
N HIS A 130 0.72 -26.34 -12.28
CA HIS A 130 -0.15 -25.33 -11.67
C HIS A 130 0.60 -24.01 -11.41
N TYR A 131 1.80 -24.06 -10.80
CA TYR A 131 2.57 -22.84 -10.55
C TYR A 131 3.17 -22.21 -11.80
N ARG A 132 3.53 -23.02 -12.80
CA ARG A 132 3.92 -22.50 -14.12
C ARG A 132 2.79 -21.70 -14.77
N ASP A 133 1.57 -22.24 -14.72
CA ASP A 133 0.39 -21.58 -15.27
C ASP A 133 0.02 -20.34 -14.43
N LYS A 134 -0.01 -20.46 -13.11
CA LYS A 134 -0.28 -19.34 -12.19
C LYS A 134 0.67 -18.16 -12.40
N CYS A 135 1.94 -18.43 -12.68
CA CYS A 135 2.94 -17.37 -12.85
C CYS A 135 2.98 -16.83 -14.30
N ASN A 136 2.77 -17.67 -15.33
CA ASN A 136 3.11 -17.30 -16.71
C ASN A 136 1.94 -17.36 -17.70
N GLN A 137 0.83 -18.04 -17.38
CA GLN A 137 -0.23 -18.23 -18.38
C GLN A 137 -1.05 -16.94 -18.56
N PRO A 138 -1.03 -16.32 -19.75
CA PRO A 138 -1.88 -15.18 -20.02
C PRO A 138 -3.37 -15.55 -19.86
N GLY A 139 -4.11 -14.68 -19.13
CA GLY A 139 -5.53 -14.90 -18.86
C GLY A 139 -5.82 -16.06 -17.91
N TYR A 140 -4.88 -16.40 -17.01
CA TYR A 140 -5.06 -17.42 -15.99
C TYR A 140 -6.23 -17.06 -15.05
N VAL A 141 -7.18 -17.99 -14.90
CA VAL A 141 -8.40 -17.82 -14.10
C VAL A 141 -8.68 -18.98 -13.14
N SER A 142 -7.77 -19.96 -13.06
CA SER A 142 -7.85 -20.98 -12.02
C SER A 142 -7.70 -20.34 -10.65
N ASP A 143 -8.16 -20.98 -9.57
CA ASP A 143 -8.17 -20.43 -8.22
C ASP A 143 -8.99 -19.12 -8.10
N ALA A 144 -9.90 -18.86 -9.04
CA ALA A 144 -10.71 -17.65 -9.16
C ALA A 144 -9.90 -16.34 -9.34
N THR A 145 -8.62 -16.43 -9.70
CA THR A 145 -7.75 -15.25 -9.91
C THR A 145 -8.20 -14.42 -11.12
N SER A 146 -7.84 -13.15 -11.13
CA SER A 146 -8.13 -12.24 -12.26
C SER A 146 -7.09 -12.29 -13.37
N GLY A 147 -6.04 -13.09 -13.21
CA GLY A 147 -4.93 -13.28 -14.13
C GLY A 147 -3.77 -13.99 -13.44
N SER A 148 -2.69 -14.23 -14.19
CA SER A 148 -1.43 -14.74 -13.68
C SER A 148 -0.58 -13.61 -13.05
N VAL A 149 0.56 -13.98 -12.43
CA VAL A 149 1.57 -13.02 -11.98
C VAL A 149 2.10 -12.19 -13.18
N LEU A 150 2.34 -12.83 -14.33
CA LEU A 150 2.69 -12.13 -15.57
C LEU A 150 1.61 -11.13 -15.99
N ASP A 151 0.33 -11.52 -15.96
CA ASP A 151 -0.79 -10.64 -16.33
C ASP A 151 -0.83 -9.41 -15.41
N TYR A 152 -0.60 -9.61 -14.09
CA TYR A 152 -0.58 -8.52 -13.13
C TYR A 152 0.51 -7.49 -13.48
N PHE A 153 1.75 -7.91 -13.57
CA PHE A 153 2.87 -7.00 -13.84
C PHE A 153 2.79 -6.35 -15.23
N THR A 154 2.35 -7.12 -16.24
CA THR A 154 2.15 -6.59 -17.58
C THR A 154 1.08 -5.49 -17.59
N ALA A 155 -0.06 -5.73 -16.93
CA ALA A 155 -1.12 -4.74 -16.81
C ALA A 155 -0.69 -3.51 -16.01
N GLN A 156 0.01 -3.70 -14.86
CA GLN A 156 0.41 -2.59 -14.01
C GLN A 156 1.46 -1.68 -14.63
N SER A 157 2.31 -2.22 -15.52
CA SER A 157 3.38 -1.50 -16.19
C SER A 157 3.03 -0.97 -17.58
N ASP A 158 1.79 -1.14 -18.05
CA ASP A 158 1.41 -0.87 -19.45
C ASP A 158 2.32 -1.62 -20.45
N GLY A 159 2.66 -2.87 -20.13
CA GLY A 159 3.54 -3.72 -20.93
C GLY A 159 5.03 -3.33 -20.89
N ARG A 160 5.43 -2.36 -20.07
CA ARG A 160 6.84 -1.96 -19.93
C ARG A 160 7.67 -3.01 -19.20
N PHE A 161 7.04 -3.83 -18.36
CA PHE A 161 7.65 -4.91 -17.59
C PHE A 161 6.85 -6.20 -17.77
N THR A 162 7.49 -7.23 -18.31
CA THR A 162 6.86 -8.51 -18.64
C THR A 162 7.70 -9.66 -18.09
N PRO A 163 7.60 -9.98 -16.79
CA PRO A 163 8.40 -11.04 -16.20
C PRO A 163 7.95 -12.41 -16.69
N GLU A 164 8.92 -13.28 -16.98
CA GLU A 164 8.72 -14.70 -17.24
C GLU A 164 9.35 -15.49 -16.10
N PHE A 165 8.73 -16.59 -15.68
CA PHE A 165 9.19 -17.35 -14.52
C PHE A 165 9.55 -18.79 -14.90
N ASP A 166 10.79 -19.16 -14.64
CA ASP A 166 11.20 -20.55 -14.60
C ASP A 166 10.81 -21.14 -13.24
N VAL A 167 9.94 -22.14 -13.23
CA VAL A 167 9.44 -22.78 -12.00
C VAL A 167 9.99 -24.19 -11.90
N PHE A 168 10.67 -24.50 -10.78
CA PHE A 168 11.29 -25.78 -10.49
C PHE A 168 10.84 -26.36 -9.14
N GLY A 169 11.06 -27.65 -8.95
CA GLY A 169 10.72 -28.38 -7.74
C GLY A 169 9.56 -29.35 -7.94
N PRO A 170 8.85 -29.81 -6.89
CA PRO A 170 9.15 -29.46 -5.50
C PRO A 170 10.44 -30.08 -4.97
N TYR A 171 11.18 -29.31 -4.17
CA TYR A 171 12.37 -29.80 -3.48
C TYR A 171 12.08 -30.00 -2.00
N THR A 172 12.48 -31.15 -1.43
CA THR A 172 12.33 -31.38 0.00
C THR A 172 13.53 -30.82 0.73
N LEU A 173 13.31 -29.79 1.53
CA LEU A 173 14.35 -29.17 2.36
C LEU A 173 14.86 -30.13 3.46
N PRO A 174 16.11 -29.96 3.94
CA PRO A 174 16.73 -30.90 4.88
C PRO A 174 16.11 -30.93 6.29
N HIS A 175 15.31 -29.93 6.67
CA HIS A 175 14.75 -29.79 8.01
C HIS A 175 13.21 -29.76 7.99
N GLU A 176 12.63 -29.88 9.19
CA GLU A 176 11.20 -29.65 9.44
C GLU A 176 10.87 -28.14 9.37
N ARG A 177 9.58 -27.82 9.15
CA ARG A 177 9.08 -26.44 9.04
C ARG A 177 9.52 -25.55 10.20
N ALA A 178 9.41 -26.06 11.43
CA ALA A 178 9.78 -25.33 12.64
C ALA A 178 11.24 -24.85 12.67
N TYR A 179 12.15 -25.55 11.98
CA TYR A 179 13.53 -25.10 11.86
C TYR A 179 13.63 -23.78 11.09
N TYR A 180 12.78 -23.59 10.10
CA TYR A 180 12.79 -22.38 9.25
C TYR A 180 11.93 -21.25 9.82
N GLY A 181 10.84 -21.56 10.52
CA GLY A 181 9.94 -20.54 11.08
C GLY A 181 10.38 -19.99 12.45
N LEU A 182 11.06 -20.80 13.29
CA LEU A 182 11.37 -20.39 14.67
C LEU A 182 12.80 -19.86 14.88
N ASN A 183 13.71 -20.06 13.94
CA ASN A 183 15.10 -19.60 14.10
C ASN A 183 15.30 -18.18 13.56
N ASP A 184 16.14 -17.39 14.23
CA ASP A 184 16.49 -16.03 13.81
C ASP A 184 17.01 -15.91 12.36
N ASN A 185 17.67 -16.97 11.85
CA ASN A 185 18.13 -17.04 10.46
C ASN A 185 17.29 -18.04 9.63
N GLY A 186 16.11 -18.41 10.09
CA GLY A 186 15.31 -19.46 9.47
C GLY A 186 14.95 -19.16 8.03
N LEU A 187 14.50 -17.94 7.75
CA LEU A 187 14.18 -17.47 6.39
C LEU A 187 15.41 -17.51 5.46
N VAL A 188 16.56 -17.03 5.93
CA VAL A 188 17.84 -17.10 5.19
C VAL A 188 18.21 -18.54 4.88
N ASN A 189 18.09 -19.42 5.89
CA ASN A 189 18.38 -20.85 5.71
C ASN A 189 17.41 -21.50 4.73
N GLN A 190 16.12 -21.10 4.72
CA GLN A 190 15.14 -21.62 3.77
C GLN A 190 15.55 -21.29 2.33
N PHE A 191 15.90 -20.05 2.03
CA PHE A 191 16.37 -19.65 0.70
C PHE A 191 17.65 -20.38 0.30
N ARG A 192 18.62 -20.43 1.19
CA ARG A 192 19.88 -21.13 0.95
C ARG A 192 19.68 -22.61 0.66
N ASP A 193 18.93 -23.31 1.50
CA ASP A 193 18.69 -24.74 1.35
C ASP A 193 17.85 -25.05 0.11
N ALA A 194 16.88 -24.18 -0.25
CA ALA A 194 16.15 -24.28 -1.51
C ALA A 194 17.06 -24.22 -2.72
N CYS A 195 18.00 -23.27 -2.75
CA CYS A 195 18.98 -23.14 -3.83
C CYS A 195 19.96 -24.34 -3.87
N LEU A 196 20.41 -24.84 -2.71
CA LEU A 196 21.28 -26.02 -2.66
C LEU A 196 20.59 -27.27 -3.20
N GLU A 197 19.31 -27.47 -2.93
CA GLU A 197 18.56 -28.62 -3.46
C GLU A 197 18.28 -28.42 -4.98
N ALA A 198 18.02 -27.20 -5.43
CA ALA A 198 17.84 -26.87 -6.83
C ALA A 198 19.13 -27.06 -7.65
N ASP A 199 20.29 -26.63 -7.11
CA ASP A 199 21.62 -26.82 -7.72
C ASP A 199 21.96 -28.31 -7.87
N LYS A 200 21.76 -29.11 -6.82
CA LYS A 200 21.90 -30.56 -6.87
C LYS A 200 21.02 -31.22 -7.96
N ALA A 201 19.86 -30.63 -8.23
CA ALA A 201 18.95 -31.10 -9.27
C ALA A 201 19.31 -30.58 -10.68
N GLY A 202 20.33 -29.72 -10.80
CA GLY A 202 20.86 -29.22 -12.06
C GLY A 202 20.17 -27.96 -12.59
N VAL A 203 19.58 -27.15 -11.71
CA VAL A 203 19.11 -25.80 -12.07
C VAL A 203 20.33 -24.95 -12.40
N ASP A 204 20.32 -24.30 -13.54
CA ASP A 204 21.39 -23.41 -14.04
C ASP A 204 21.12 -21.98 -13.55
N PHE A 205 21.78 -21.58 -12.49
CA PHE A 205 21.64 -20.26 -11.86
C PHE A 205 22.26 -19.14 -12.69
N SER A 206 23.20 -19.43 -13.60
CA SER A 206 23.87 -18.42 -14.41
C SER A 206 22.92 -17.59 -15.30
N LYS A 207 21.67 -18.06 -15.49
CA LYS A 207 20.64 -17.37 -16.27
C LYS A 207 19.98 -16.19 -15.55
N TYR A 208 20.15 -16.09 -14.23
CA TYR A 208 19.40 -15.16 -13.38
C TYR A 208 20.24 -14.00 -12.83
N ASP A 209 21.42 -13.77 -13.38
CA ASP A 209 22.18 -12.53 -13.19
C ASP A 209 21.91 -11.60 -14.39
N LEU A 210 20.83 -10.83 -14.29
CA LEU A 210 20.29 -10.06 -15.41
C LEU A 210 21.03 -8.72 -15.62
N ASN A 211 21.74 -8.25 -14.60
CA ASN A 211 22.45 -6.99 -14.59
C ASN A 211 23.99 -7.18 -14.58
N GLU A 212 24.47 -8.43 -14.61
CA GLU A 212 25.89 -8.82 -14.63
C GLU A 212 26.66 -8.31 -13.39
N ASP A 213 26.01 -8.31 -12.20
CA ASP A 213 26.64 -7.86 -10.96
C ASP A 213 27.17 -9.00 -10.07
N GLY A 214 26.97 -10.24 -10.49
CA GLY A 214 27.46 -11.44 -9.82
C GLY A 214 26.49 -12.01 -8.78
N PHE A 215 25.23 -11.57 -8.80
CA PHE A 215 24.17 -12.08 -7.94
C PHE A 215 23.02 -12.69 -8.73
N VAL A 216 22.39 -13.72 -8.15
CA VAL A 216 21.09 -14.19 -8.61
C VAL A 216 20.07 -13.12 -8.27
N ASP A 217 19.41 -12.58 -9.29
CA ASP A 217 18.45 -11.51 -9.11
C ASP A 217 17.09 -12.06 -8.62
N PHE A 218 16.18 -12.40 -9.46
CA PHE A 218 14.81 -12.81 -9.15
C PHE A 218 14.69 -14.21 -8.55
N LEU A 219 15.02 -14.37 -7.30
CA LEU A 219 14.76 -15.61 -6.56
C LEU A 219 13.45 -15.50 -5.77
N PHE A 220 12.53 -16.42 -6.03
CA PHE A 220 11.30 -16.55 -5.26
C PHE A 220 11.10 -17.99 -4.79
N VAL A 221 10.63 -18.17 -3.56
CA VAL A 221 10.36 -19.49 -2.99
C VAL A 221 8.90 -19.59 -2.60
N VAL A 222 8.19 -20.62 -3.11
CA VAL A 222 6.87 -21.00 -2.62
C VAL A 222 7.02 -22.20 -1.71
N PHE A 223 6.67 -22.07 -0.44
CA PHE A 223 6.82 -23.11 0.56
C PHE A 223 5.49 -23.80 0.90
N ALA A 224 5.58 -25.10 1.24
CA ALA A 224 4.43 -25.94 1.55
C ALA A 224 3.67 -25.48 2.81
N GLY A 225 2.35 -25.55 2.74
CA GLY A 225 1.45 -25.26 3.84
C GLY A 225 1.10 -23.77 3.99
N HIS A 226 0.67 -23.40 5.18
CA HIS A 226 0.23 -22.04 5.53
C HIS A 226 1.40 -21.17 6.01
N GLY A 227 1.35 -19.87 5.71
CA GLY A 227 2.26 -18.87 6.27
C GLY A 227 1.76 -18.30 7.59
N GLU A 228 2.68 -17.90 8.48
CA GLU A 228 2.33 -17.34 9.79
C GLU A 228 1.52 -16.04 9.65
N ALA A 229 1.88 -15.16 8.71
CA ALA A 229 1.22 -13.88 8.46
C ALA A 229 -0.28 -13.99 8.18
N GLN A 230 -0.73 -15.14 7.67
CA GLN A 230 -2.14 -15.40 7.35
C GLN A 230 -2.87 -16.20 8.43
N GLY A 231 -2.27 -16.38 9.60
CA GLY A 231 -2.84 -17.15 10.71
C GLY A 231 -2.52 -18.63 10.67
N GLY A 232 -1.52 -19.03 9.90
CA GLY A 232 -0.96 -20.38 9.92
C GLY A 232 -0.29 -20.72 11.24
N PRO A 233 0.22 -21.96 11.40
CA PRO A 233 0.93 -22.36 12.59
C PRO A 233 2.09 -21.41 12.90
N TYR A 234 2.30 -21.10 14.18
CA TYR A 234 3.32 -20.16 14.65
C TYR A 234 4.76 -20.57 14.31
N GLU A 235 4.97 -21.83 14.01
CA GLU A 235 6.24 -22.38 13.53
C GLU A 235 6.40 -22.29 12.01
N SER A 236 5.44 -21.67 11.32
CA SER A 236 5.54 -21.42 9.88
C SER A 236 6.43 -20.22 9.59
N VAL A 237 7.00 -20.22 8.40
CA VAL A 237 7.72 -19.04 7.89
C VAL A 237 6.72 -17.92 7.65
N TRP A 238 7.11 -16.70 8.02
CA TRP A 238 6.42 -15.48 7.62
C TRP A 238 6.82 -15.15 6.16
N PRO A 239 5.87 -15.01 5.22
CA PRO A 239 6.18 -14.53 3.87
C PRO A 239 6.88 -13.18 3.95
N ALA A 240 8.02 -13.06 3.31
CA ALA A 240 8.84 -11.85 3.36
C ALA A 240 9.92 -11.83 2.26
N MET A 241 10.49 -10.66 2.03
CA MET A 241 11.70 -10.45 1.23
C MET A 241 12.94 -10.37 2.14
N GLN A 242 14.07 -10.90 1.67
CA GLN A 242 15.35 -10.85 2.37
C GLN A 242 16.52 -10.60 1.42
N ASP A 243 17.39 -9.65 1.75
CA ASP A 243 18.70 -9.51 1.11
C ASP A 243 19.66 -10.57 1.68
N LEU A 244 20.10 -11.49 0.85
CA LEU A 244 20.94 -12.63 1.22
C LEU A 244 22.44 -12.36 1.04
N SER A 245 22.82 -11.26 0.39
CA SER A 245 24.18 -10.99 -0.04
C SER A 245 25.23 -10.97 1.08
N ASN A 246 24.81 -10.74 2.33
CA ASN A 246 25.67 -10.74 3.50
C ASN A 246 25.46 -11.93 4.45
N TYR A 247 24.60 -12.88 4.09
CA TYR A 247 24.26 -14.04 4.90
C TYR A 247 24.63 -15.36 4.24
N VAL A 248 24.50 -15.46 2.92
CA VAL A 248 24.78 -16.66 2.15
C VAL A 248 26.05 -16.44 1.35
N PHE A 249 27.04 -17.28 1.60
CA PHE A 249 28.37 -17.22 0.95
C PHE A 249 28.62 -18.45 0.06
N ASP A 250 27.60 -19.23 -0.19
CA ASP A 250 27.64 -20.30 -1.18
C ASP A 250 27.57 -19.69 -2.59
N TYR A 251 28.20 -20.36 -3.56
CA TYR A 251 28.18 -19.96 -4.96
C TYR A 251 27.36 -20.95 -5.76
N PHE A 252 26.49 -20.41 -6.61
CA PHE A 252 25.60 -21.16 -7.50
C PHE A 252 25.99 -20.78 -8.95
N ASP A 253 26.62 -21.69 -9.68
CA ASP A 253 27.20 -21.44 -11.02
C ASP A 253 28.08 -20.19 -11.10
N GLY A 254 28.78 -19.86 -10.01
CA GLY A 254 29.67 -18.69 -9.91
C GLY A 254 29.01 -17.42 -9.40
N LEU A 255 27.71 -17.43 -9.13
CA LEU A 255 26.95 -16.31 -8.60
C LEU A 255 26.68 -16.45 -7.10
N ASN A 256 26.55 -15.33 -6.39
CA ASN A 256 26.01 -15.26 -5.04
C ASN A 256 24.48 -15.10 -5.07
N LEU A 257 23.82 -15.32 -3.94
CA LEU A 257 22.42 -14.97 -3.80
C LEU A 257 22.27 -13.48 -3.46
N GLY A 258 21.45 -12.78 -4.24
CA GLY A 258 21.08 -11.38 -4.01
C GLY A 258 19.84 -11.25 -3.12
N VAL A 259 18.77 -10.68 -3.64
CA VAL A 259 17.49 -10.53 -2.97
C VAL A 259 16.59 -11.72 -3.30
N ALA A 260 15.92 -12.27 -2.27
CA ALA A 260 14.95 -13.34 -2.41
C ALA A 260 13.66 -13.01 -1.67
N ALA A 261 12.53 -13.50 -2.17
CA ALA A 261 11.24 -13.37 -1.52
C ALA A 261 10.53 -14.73 -1.46
N CYS A 262 9.52 -14.86 -0.58
CA CYS A 262 8.76 -16.09 -0.50
C CYS A 262 7.26 -15.86 -0.22
N SER A 263 6.45 -16.85 -0.59
CA SER A 263 5.05 -16.96 -0.19
C SER A 263 4.72 -18.37 0.26
N CYS A 264 3.57 -18.53 0.93
CA CYS A 264 3.05 -19.84 1.28
C CYS A 264 2.23 -20.46 0.14
N GLU A 265 2.03 -21.78 0.21
CA GLU A 265 1.16 -22.52 -0.69
C GLU A 265 -0.31 -22.26 -0.41
N LEU A 266 -0.69 -22.29 0.89
CA LEU A 266 -2.08 -22.32 1.33
C LEU A 266 -2.51 -20.99 1.93
N LYS A 267 -3.70 -20.56 1.55
CA LYS A 267 -4.35 -19.35 2.03
C LYS A 267 -4.86 -19.51 3.46
N GLY A 268 -4.76 -18.42 4.24
CA GLY A 268 -5.27 -18.36 5.61
C GLY A 268 -4.56 -19.30 6.57
N GLY A 269 -5.22 -19.62 7.70
CA GLY A 269 -4.64 -20.45 8.77
C GLY A 269 -5.11 -21.91 8.77
N SER A 270 -6.01 -22.30 7.88
CA SER A 270 -6.57 -23.64 7.82
C SER A 270 -7.21 -23.95 6.48
N GLY A 271 -7.40 -25.23 6.18
CA GLY A 271 -7.99 -25.68 4.92
C GLY A 271 -6.94 -26.08 3.89
N THR A 272 -7.36 -26.18 2.65
CA THR A 272 -6.52 -26.63 1.51
C THR A 272 -6.69 -25.73 0.30
N GLU A 273 -7.24 -24.53 0.48
CA GLU A 273 -7.30 -23.54 -0.60
C GLU A 273 -5.90 -23.01 -0.89
N LEU A 274 -5.53 -23.05 -2.16
CA LEU A 274 -4.25 -22.47 -2.59
C LEU A 274 -4.28 -20.95 -2.46
N ASP A 275 -3.15 -20.38 -2.07
CA ASP A 275 -2.98 -18.93 -2.04
C ASP A 275 -3.14 -18.35 -3.46
N GLY A 276 -3.63 -17.12 -3.54
CA GLY A 276 -3.82 -16.42 -4.81
C GLY A 276 -2.50 -15.93 -5.41
N VAL A 277 -2.60 -14.92 -6.28
CA VAL A 277 -1.43 -14.23 -6.82
C VAL A 277 -1.01 -13.02 -5.97
N GLY A 278 -1.86 -12.59 -5.04
CA GLY A 278 -1.65 -11.35 -4.27
C GLY A 278 -0.34 -11.35 -3.50
N THR A 279 -0.11 -12.37 -2.66
CA THR A 279 1.13 -12.48 -1.85
C THR A 279 2.36 -12.59 -2.75
N ILE A 280 2.29 -13.39 -3.84
CA ILE A 280 3.42 -13.48 -4.79
C ILE A 280 3.73 -12.12 -5.40
N CYS A 281 2.72 -11.38 -5.85
CA CYS A 281 2.91 -10.06 -6.44
C CYS A 281 3.41 -9.03 -5.42
N HIS A 282 2.92 -9.05 -4.19
CA HIS A 282 3.37 -8.17 -3.10
C HIS A 282 4.85 -8.40 -2.77
N GLU A 283 5.21 -9.64 -2.40
CA GLU A 283 6.59 -9.96 -2.02
C GLU A 283 7.58 -9.77 -3.18
N PHE A 284 7.14 -10.04 -4.40
CA PHE A 284 7.93 -9.78 -5.59
C PHE A 284 8.13 -8.26 -5.84
N SER A 285 7.17 -7.43 -5.45
CA SER A 285 7.29 -5.97 -5.55
C SER A 285 8.39 -5.41 -4.66
N HIS A 286 8.68 -6.06 -3.53
CA HIS A 286 9.85 -5.72 -2.71
C HIS A 286 11.18 -5.95 -3.46
N ILE A 287 11.26 -7.00 -4.29
CA ILE A 287 12.43 -7.24 -5.15
C ILE A 287 12.58 -6.10 -6.16
N LEU A 288 11.48 -5.54 -6.67
CA LEU A 288 11.48 -4.37 -7.54
C LEU A 288 11.87 -3.06 -6.81
N GLY A 289 11.96 -3.08 -5.47
CA GLY A 289 12.39 -1.95 -4.64
C GLY A 289 11.28 -1.16 -3.98
N LEU A 290 10.03 -1.63 -4.01
CA LEU A 290 8.92 -1.02 -3.27
C LEU A 290 8.97 -1.41 -1.79
N ALA A 291 8.55 -0.49 -0.93
CA ALA A 291 8.43 -0.71 0.51
C ALA A 291 6.97 -0.95 0.90
N ASP A 292 6.76 -1.54 2.07
CA ASP A 292 5.44 -1.62 2.69
C ASP A 292 4.89 -0.24 3.01
N ILE A 293 3.60 -0.05 2.71
CA ILE A 293 2.88 1.20 2.95
C ILE A 293 1.94 1.11 4.16
N TYR A 294 1.71 -0.08 4.70
CA TYR A 294 0.97 -0.21 5.97
C TYR A 294 1.81 0.26 7.18
N ASP A 295 1.14 0.54 8.29
CA ASP A 295 1.81 0.90 9.56
C ASP A 295 2.43 -0.33 10.21
N THR A 296 3.71 -0.59 9.91
CA THR A 296 4.47 -1.71 10.46
C THR A 296 4.71 -1.59 11.98
N SER A 297 4.46 -0.45 12.59
CA SER A 297 4.66 -0.20 14.03
C SER A 297 3.37 -0.12 14.84
N ASN A 298 2.23 -0.15 14.15
CA ASN A 298 0.89 -0.01 14.72
C ASN A 298 0.72 1.18 15.67
N GLN A 299 1.17 2.34 15.24
CA GLN A 299 0.96 3.60 15.94
C GLN A 299 -0.38 4.27 15.55
N GLY A 300 -1.22 3.56 14.80
CA GLY A 300 -2.53 4.02 14.32
C GLY A 300 -2.45 4.86 13.07
N GLY A 301 -1.34 4.79 12.32
CA GLY A 301 -1.20 5.38 11.00
C GLY A 301 -2.10 4.67 9.98
N HIS A 302 -2.48 5.42 8.95
CA HIS A 302 -3.24 4.91 7.82
C HIS A 302 -2.40 5.08 6.56
N GLY A 303 -2.11 3.98 5.87
CA GLY A 303 -1.46 3.96 4.57
C GLY A 303 -2.45 4.19 3.44
N MET A 304 -2.35 3.33 2.45
CA MET A 304 -3.27 3.27 1.30
C MET A 304 -4.34 2.19 1.46
N SER A 305 -4.21 1.34 2.48
CA SER A 305 -5.13 0.25 2.83
C SER A 305 -5.47 -0.65 1.62
N HIS A 306 -6.74 -0.89 1.33
CA HIS A 306 -7.18 -1.75 0.21
C HIS A 306 -6.93 -1.16 -1.18
N TYR A 307 -6.41 0.07 -1.29
CA TYR A 307 -6.12 0.72 -2.58
C TYR A 307 -4.69 0.50 -3.09
N ASP A 308 -3.86 -0.22 -2.35
CA ASP A 308 -2.47 -0.50 -2.73
C ASP A 308 -2.10 -1.95 -2.43
N ILE A 309 -1.42 -2.61 -3.39
CA ILE A 309 -0.87 -3.95 -3.17
C ILE A 309 0.22 -3.96 -2.11
N MET A 310 0.97 -2.86 -1.93
CA MET A 310 2.00 -2.73 -0.88
C MET A 310 1.42 -2.43 0.50
N ASP A 311 0.10 -2.51 0.62
CA ASP A 311 -0.68 -2.44 1.85
C ASP A 311 -1.69 -3.60 1.89
N ILE A 312 -2.84 -3.44 2.49
CA ILE A 312 -3.88 -4.48 2.63
C ILE A 312 -4.46 -4.93 1.28
N GLY A 313 -4.29 -4.12 0.23
CA GLY A 313 -4.79 -4.41 -1.11
C GLY A 313 -4.31 -5.74 -1.72
N THR A 314 -3.22 -6.32 -1.19
CA THR A 314 -2.77 -7.67 -1.53
C THR A 314 -3.82 -8.75 -1.21
N TYR A 315 -4.68 -8.50 -0.21
CA TYR A 315 -5.71 -9.44 0.25
C TYR A 315 -7.09 -9.21 -0.37
N ASN A 316 -7.23 -8.26 -1.30
CA ASN A 316 -8.49 -7.96 -1.94
C ASN A 316 -9.09 -9.18 -2.64
N ASP A 317 -10.43 -9.22 -2.67
CA ASP A 317 -11.19 -10.31 -3.28
C ASP A 317 -10.72 -11.69 -2.78
N ASN A 318 -10.41 -11.78 -1.49
CA ASN A 318 -9.89 -13.00 -0.86
C ASN A 318 -8.56 -13.48 -1.49
N GLN A 319 -7.62 -12.55 -1.76
CA GLN A 319 -6.27 -12.74 -2.30
C GLN A 319 -6.20 -13.15 -3.78
N VAL A 320 -7.31 -13.16 -4.47
CA VAL A 320 -7.37 -13.60 -5.87
C VAL A 320 -7.32 -12.45 -6.87
N THR A 321 -7.58 -11.22 -6.39
CA THR A 321 -7.48 -10.00 -7.20
C THR A 321 -6.86 -8.90 -6.34
N PRO A 322 -5.53 -8.90 -6.19
CA PRO A 322 -4.85 -7.81 -5.51
C PRO A 322 -5.13 -6.49 -6.23
N SER A 323 -5.18 -5.37 -5.49
CA SER A 323 -5.31 -4.05 -6.09
C SER A 323 -4.13 -3.71 -6.99
N GLY A 324 -4.37 -2.83 -7.95
CA GLY A 324 -3.29 -2.26 -8.75
C GLY A 324 -2.35 -1.39 -7.88
N TYR A 325 -1.14 -1.16 -8.39
CA TYR A 325 -0.21 -0.18 -7.82
C TYR A 325 -0.80 1.22 -7.85
N THR A 326 -0.41 2.02 -6.88
CA THR A 326 -0.69 3.45 -6.86
C THR A 326 0.09 4.20 -7.94
N ALA A 327 -0.30 5.44 -8.21
CA ALA A 327 0.46 6.32 -9.11
C ALA A 327 1.88 6.57 -8.58
N MET A 328 2.08 6.60 -7.27
CA MET A 328 3.41 6.71 -6.63
C MET A 328 4.28 5.51 -6.96
N ASP A 329 3.77 4.28 -6.80
CA ASP A 329 4.52 3.06 -7.07
C ASP A 329 4.92 2.96 -8.53
N LYS A 330 3.95 3.17 -9.45
CA LYS A 330 4.22 3.17 -10.89
C LYS A 330 5.24 4.23 -11.30
N TYR A 331 5.19 5.41 -10.69
CA TYR A 331 6.19 6.45 -10.90
C TYR A 331 7.57 6.04 -10.39
N THR A 332 7.64 5.46 -9.20
CA THR A 332 8.88 4.94 -8.59
C THR A 332 9.53 3.85 -9.45
N LEU A 333 8.72 2.97 -10.05
CA LEU A 333 9.18 1.90 -10.94
C LEU A 333 9.49 2.37 -12.38
N GLY A 334 9.21 3.64 -12.72
CA GLY A 334 9.40 4.18 -14.06
C GLY A 334 8.32 3.73 -15.05
N TRP A 335 7.14 3.35 -14.55
CA TRP A 335 6.01 2.89 -15.36
C TRP A 335 4.98 3.98 -15.63
N LEU A 336 5.12 5.15 -15.04
CA LEU A 336 4.18 6.25 -15.11
C LEU A 336 4.89 7.56 -15.48
N ASP A 337 4.30 8.29 -16.41
CA ASP A 337 4.66 9.67 -16.76
C ASP A 337 3.45 10.56 -16.37
N PRO A 338 3.41 11.12 -15.14
CA PRO A 338 2.23 11.82 -14.65
C PRO A 338 2.09 13.22 -15.26
N ILE A 339 0.84 13.73 -15.29
CA ILE A 339 0.56 15.14 -15.54
C ILE A 339 1.00 15.92 -14.30
N VAL A 340 1.91 16.88 -14.45
CA VAL A 340 2.25 17.79 -13.35
C VAL A 340 1.30 18.97 -13.37
N LEU A 341 0.64 19.21 -12.23
CA LEU A 341 -0.28 20.34 -12.01
C LEU A 341 0.46 21.44 -11.25
N ASP A 342 1.03 22.38 -11.99
CA ASP A 342 1.81 23.52 -11.50
C ASP A 342 1.18 24.87 -11.88
N GLU A 343 0.21 24.86 -12.81
CA GLU A 343 -0.55 26.03 -13.25
C GLU A 343 -2.05 25.72 -13.21
N PRO A 344 -2.92 26.73 -13.00
CA PRO A 344 -4.37 26.56 -13.01
C PRO A 344 -4.86 25.92 -14.32
N ARG A 345 -5.68 24.89 -14.19
CA ARG A 345 -6.28 24.15 -15.32
C ARG A 345 -7.75 23.86 -15.06
N HIS A 346 -8.58 24.06 -16.07
CA HIS A 346 -9.97 23.64 -16.07
C HIS A 346 -10.14 22.25 -16.69
N ASP A 347 -11.15 21.53 -16.23
CA ASP A 347 -11.57 20.25 -16.78
C ASP A 347 -10.42 19.25 -16.96
N VAL A 348 -9.50 19.20 -15.97
CA VAL A 348 -8.49 18.14 -15.93
C VAL A 348 -9.22 16.81 -15.92
N THR A 349 -8.89 15.96 -16.88
CA THR A 349 -9.60 14.70 -17.11
C THR A 349 -8.69 13.53 -16.79
N LEU A 350 -9.14 12.64 -15.92
CA LEU A 350 -8.48 11.36 -15.62
C LEU A 350 -9.44 10.22 -15.95
N ARG A 351 -9.06 9.41 -16.93
CA ARG A 351 -9.76 8.17 -17.28
C ARG A 351 -9.43 7.08 -16.26
N PRO A 352 -10.18 5.96 -16.22
CA PRO A 352 -9.90 4.86 -15.30
C PRO A 352 -8.42 4.41 -15.33
N PHE A 353 -7.78 4.46 -14.15
CA PHE A 353 -6.33 4.31 -14.01
C PHE A 353 -5.81 2.92 -14.39
N ASP A 354 -6.59 1.88 -14.12
CA ASP A 354 -6.26 0.50 -14.50
C ASP A 354 -6.17 0.26 -16.01
N GLN A 355 -6.79 1.14 -16.81
CA GLN A 355 -6.83 1.03 -18.27
C GLN A 355 -5.89 1.98 -18.99
N THR A 356 -5.67 3.17 -18.42
CA THR A 356 -5.00 4.27 -19.13
C THR A 356 -3.76 4.78 -18.46
N HIS A 357 -3.56 4.46 -17.18
CA HIS A 357 -2.48 4.98 -16.34
C HIS A 357 -2.48 6.52 -16.27
N ASP A 358 -3.65 7.15 -16.46
CA ASP A 358 -3.79 8.60 -16.33
C ASP A 358 -3.68 8.99 -14.85
N ALA A 359 -2.67 9.78 -14.49
CA ALA A 359 -2.50 10.32 -13.14
C ALA A 359 -1.96 11.74 -13.18
N ALA A 360 -2.22 12.49 -12.13
CA ALA A 360 -1.68 13.83 -11.96
C ALA A 360 -0.96 13.98 -10.63
N PHE A 361 0.11 14.78 -10.62
CA PHE A 361 0.90 15.08 -9.43
C PHE A 361 0.89 16.56 -9.14
N ILE A 362 0.78 16.90 -7.85
CA ILE A 362 0.94 18.26 -7.33
C ILE A 362 2.13 18.24 -6.41
N VAL A 363 3.24 18.84 -6.84
CA VAL A 363 4.52 18.77 -6.13
C VAL A 363 4.67 19.99 -5.23
N ASN A 364 5.18 19.79 -4.02
CA ASN A 364 5.54 20.88 -3.13
C ASN A 364 6.72 21.68 -3.74
N PRO A 365 6.56 22.97 -4.06
CA PRO A 365 7.62 23.76 -4.69
C PRO A 365 8.86 23.94 -3.81
N ASP A 366 8.72 23.84 -2.48
CA ASP A 366 9.81 23.97 -1.52
C ASP A 366 10.50 22.64 -1.20
N ASN A 367 9.83 21.51 -1.48
CA ASN A 367 10.37 20.17 -1.27
C ASN A 367 9.84 19.18 -2.32
N PRO A 368 10.58 18.87 -3.38
CA PRO A 368 10.12 18.00 -4.46
C PRO A 368 9.88 16.54 -4.03
N ASP A 369 10.37 16.12 -2.88
CA ASP A 369 10.12 14.81 -2.30
C ASP A 369 8.74 14.73 -1.59
N GLU A 370 8.01 15.85 -1.50
CA GLU A 370 6.66 15.93 -0.94
C GLU A 370 5.65 16.31 -2.02
N TYR A 371 4.63 15.49 -2.22
CA TYR A 371 3.66 15.69 -3.29
C TYR A 371 2.34 14.98 -3.02
N TYR A 372 1.31 15.37 -3.75
CA TYR A 372 0.05 14.64 -3.85
C TYR A 372 -0.02 13.92 -5.19
N THR A 373 -0.58 12.71 -5.19
CA THR A 373 -0.95 11.99 -6.41
C THR A 373 -2.47 11.96 -6.55
N LEU A 374 -2.94 12.00 -7.78
CA LEU A 374 -4.35 11.97 -8.15
C LEU A 374 -4.52 10.89 -9.20
N GLU A 375 -5.34 9.89 -8.92
CA GLU A 375 -5.61 8.77 -9.81
C GLU A 375 -7.09 8.39 -9.78
N ASN A 376 -7.64 8.05 -10.93
CA ASN A 376 -9.04 7.64 -11.04
C ASN A 376 -9.15 6.13 -10.87
N ARG A 377 -9.53 5.67 -9.69
CA ARG A 377 -9.69 4.25 -9.38
C ARG A 377 -11.15 3.83 -9.57
N GLN A 378 -11.35 2.80 -10.40
CA GLN A 378 -12.67 2.23 -10.69
C GLN A 378 -12.69 0.74 -10.35
N LYS A 379 -13.84 0.22 -9.89
CA LYS A 379 -13.99 -1.19 -9.49
C LYS A 379 -14.01 -2.13 -10.70
N GLN A 380 -12.90 -2.20 -11.42
CA GLN A 380 -12.74 -3.01 -12.63
C GLN A 380 -11.29 -3.52 -12.74
N GLY A 381 -11.04 -4.50 -13.61
CA GLY A 381 -9.72 -5.07 -13.79
C GLY A 381 -9.14 -5.59 -12.48
N TRP A 382 -7.91 -5.20 -12.17
CA TRP A 382 -7.25 -5.54 -10.92
C TRP A 382 -7.79 -4.75 -9.72
N ASP A 383 -8.50 -3.65 -9.95
CA ASP A 383 -9.16 -2.85 -8.91
C ASP A 383 -10.60 -3.29 -8.60
N LYS A 384 -11.09 -4.40 -9.16
CA LYS A 384 -12.49 -4.82 -8.92
C LYS A 384 -12.81 -5.05 -7.43
N GLY A 385 -11.79 -5.38 -6.62
CA GLY A 385 -11.89 -5.66 -5.19
C GLY A 385 -11.74 -4.45 -4.26
N ILE A 386 -11.40 -3.25 -4.77
CA ILE A 386 -11.24 -2.07 -3.92
C ILE A 386 -12.56 -1.64 -3.27
N PRO A 387 -12.54 -0.98 -2.10
CA PRO A 387 -13.75 -0.64 -1.34
C PRO A 387 -14.69 0.33 -2.07
N GLY A 388 -14.15 1.43 -2.58
CA GLY A 388 -14.89 2.49 -3.28
C GLY A 388 -14.31 2.79 -4.66
N HIS A 389 -14.88 3.77 -5.36
CA HIS A 389 -14.40 4.24 -6.66
C HIS A 389 -14.47 5.76 -6.76
N GLY A 390 -13.67 6.34 -7.66
CA GLY A 390 -13.60 7.78 -7.89
C GLY A 390 -12.16 8.29 -7.97
N LEU A 391 -11.97 9.57 -7.71
CA LEU A 391 -10.65 10.18 -7.60
C LEU A 391 -10.03 9.82 -6.25
N VAL A 392 -9.04 8.95 -6.26
CA VAL A 392 -8.19 8.68 -5.12
C VAL A 392 -7.08 9.73 -5.10
N ILE A 393 -6.98 10.44 -3.99
CA ILE A 393 -5.91 11.39 -3.72
C ILE A 393 -5.03 10.79 -2.64
N SER A 394 -3.73 10.72 -2.88
CA SER A 394 -2.77 10.32 -1.85
C SER A 394 -1.72 11.40 -1.58
N TYR A 395 -1.33 11.51 -0.34
CA TYR A 395 -0.20 12.30 0.11
C TYR A 395 1.05 11.43 0.13
N CYS A 396 2.16 11.95 -0.34
CA CYS A 396 3.46 11.29 -0.30
C CYS A 396 4.55 12.27 0.14
N HIS A 397 5.40 11.81 1.06
CA HIS A 397 6.63 12.48 1.45
C HIS A 397 7.77 11.46 1.50
N TYR A 398 8.59 11.44 0.46
CA TYR A 398 9.68 10.49 0.35
C TYR A 398 10.84 10.85 1.28
N GLU A 399 11.19 9.94 2.17
CA GLU A 399 12.41 10.00 2.97
C GLU A 399 13.21 8.69 2.82
N LYS A 400 14.32 8.73 2.11
CA LYS A 400 15.15 7.55 1.79
C LYS A 400 15.42 6.62 2.99
N LYS A 401 15.59 7.18 4.20
CA LYS A 401 15.88 6.38 5.40
C LYS A 401 14.72 5.45 5.77
N HIS A 402 13.45 5.90 5.57
CA HIS A 402 12.27 5.11 5.88
C HIS A 402 12.00 4.05 4.82
N TRP A 403 12.18 4.37 3.54
CA TRP A 403 12.10 3.39 2.46
C TRP A 403 13.15 2.29 2.58
N ASN A 404 14.42 2.65 2.83
CA ASN A 404 15.50 1.67 3.01
C ASN A 404 15.33 0.74 4.22
N ARG A 405 14.50 1.13 5.20
CA ARG A 405 14.25 0.36 6.43
C ARG A 405 12.90 -0.33 6.44
N ASN A 406 12.14 -0.20 5.38
CA ASN A 406 10.75 -0.67 5.33
C ASN A 406 9.90 -0.13 6.50
N THR A 407 10.06 1.17 6.82
CA THR A 407 9.38 1.85 7.93
C THR A 407 8.64 3.11 7.47
N VAL A 408 8.11 3.07 6.23
CA VAL A 408 7.51 4.24 5.56
C VAL A 408 6.42 4.87 6.43
N ASN A 409 5.50 4.09 6.94
CA ASN A 409 4.40 4.58 7.78
C ASN A 409 4.50 4.14 9.26
N ALA A 410 5.67 3.74 9.73
CA ALA A 410 5.94 3.46 11.14
C ALA A 410 6.00 4.74 11.97
N LEU A 411 4.96 5.59 11.87
CA LEU A 411 4.85 6.92 12.46
C LEU A 411 3.50 7.11 13.16
N ALA A 412 3.41 8.14 13.98
CA ALA A 412 2.13 8.49 14.62
C ALA A 412 1.09 8.90 13.56
N ALA A 413 -0.17 8.56 13.81
CA ALA A 413 -1.30 8.92 12.94
C ALA A 413 -1.30 10.42 12.57
N GLY A 414 -1.45 10.71 11.29
CA GLY A 414 -1.41 12.05 10.72
C GLY A 414 -0.01 12.55 10.33
N TYR A 415 1.03 11.72 10.51
CA TYR A 415 2.41 11.99 10.10
C TYR A 415 2.96 10.93 9.14
N GLU A 416 2.08 10.11 8.59
CA GLU A 416 2.43 9.08 7.62
C GLU A 416 3.12 9.69 6.41
N HIS A 417 4.12 9.00 5.90
CA HIS A 417 4.82 9.39 4.67
C HIS A 417 3.98 9.14 3.42
N VAL A 418 3.16 8.10 3.44
CA VAL A 418 2.21 7.80 2.35
C VAL A 418 0.85 7.48 2.96
N ARG A 419 -0.19 8.18 2.52
CA ARG A 419 -1.55 7.91 2.97
C ARG A 419 -2.58 8.34 1.95
N ILE A 420 -3.71 7.65 1.94
CA ILE A 420 -4.89 8.10 1.23
C ILE A 420 -5.47 9.36 1.92
N VAL A 421 -6.06 10.24 1.14
CA VAL A 421 -6.82 11.39 1.63
C VAL A 421 -8.29 11.00 1.60
N ALA A 422 -8.85 10.66 2.75
CA ALA A 422 -10.25 10.23 2.86
C ALA A 422 -11.23 11.38 2.59
N ALA A 423 -12.01 11.30 1.50
CA ALA A 423 -12.95 12.34 1.10
C ALA A 423 -14.03 12.62 2.15
N ASP A 424 -14.43 11.62 2.93
CA ASP A 424 -15.40 11.77 4.03
C ASP A 424 -14.75 12.18 5.36
N ASN A 425 -13.42 12.32 5.39
CA ASN A 425 -12.62 12.68 6.56
C ASN A 425 -12.80 11.70 7.74
N LEU A 426 -13.04 10.41 7.44
CA LEU A 426 -13.05 9.32 8.40
C LEU A 426 -11.78 8.47 8.23
N TRP A 427 -11.38 7.79 9.31
CA TRP A 427 -10.12 7.03 9.35
C TRP A 427 -10.31 5.73 10.11
N LYS A 428 -11.04 4.80 9.52
CA LYS A 428 -11.24 3.47 10.08
C LYS A 428 -10.87 2.43 9.05
N SER A 429 -10.03 1.52 9.39
CA SER A 429 -9.62 0.40 8.53
C SER A 429 -10.75 -0.62 8.38
N THR A 430 -11.85 -0.22 7.77
CA THR A 430 -12.97 -1.12 7.41
C THR A 430 -13.40 -0.85 5.98
N ILE A 431 -13.68 -1.89 5.23
CA ILE A 431 -14.15 -1.78 3.83
C ILE A 431 -15.33 -0.80 3.68
N ALA A 432 -16.21 -0.73 4.68
CA ALA A 432 -17.37 0.18 4.65
C ALA A 432 -16.98 1.64 4.83
N ASP A 433 -15.96 1.94 5.62
CA ASP A 433 -15.42 3.28 5.82
C ASP A 433 -14.60 3.70 4.61
N GLU A 434 -13.67 2.87 4.19
CA GLU A 434 -12.78 3.12 3.06
C GLU A 434 -13.51 3.29 1.71
N ALA A 435 -14.75 2.80 1.61
CA ALA A 435 -15.61 3.09 0.45
C ALA A 435 -15.95 4.58 0.31
N GLY A 436 -15.76 5.37 1.37
CA GLY A 436 -15.94 6.83 1.40
C GLY A 436 -14.71 7.64 1.05
N ASP A 437 -13.54 7.01 0.93
CA ASP A 437 -12.26 7.70 0.71
C ASP A 437 -12.11 8.37 -0.67
N PRO A 438 -12.56 7.78 -1.79
CA PRO A 438 -12.46 8.43 -3.10
C PRO A 438 -13.38 9.64 -3.24
N PHE A 439 -12.96 10.65 -3.98
CA PHE A 439 -13.77 11.82 -4.34
C PHE A 439 -14.50 11.62 -5.69
N PRO A 440 -15.73 12.14 -5.91
CA PRO A 440 -16.61 12.66 -4.87
C PRO A 440 -17.18 11.56 -3.97
N GLY A 441 -17.09 10.30 -4.42
CA GLY A 441 -17.45 9.08 -3.70
C GLY A 441 -18.81 9.16 -3.01
N THR A 442 -18.96 8.35 -1.97
CA THR A 442 -20.21 8.31 -1.17
C THR A 442 -20.40 9.56 -0.30
N SER A 443 -19.32 10.31 -0.03
CA SER A 443 -19.38 11.57 0.73
C SER A 443 -19.97 12.71 -0.06
N GLY A 444 -19.92 12.65 -1.41
CA GLY A 444 -20.30 13.77 -2.30
C GLY A 444 -19.33 14.95 -2.19
N ASN A 445 -18.10 14.74 -1.69
CA ASN A 445 -17.12 15.80 -1.53
C ASN A 445 -16.46 16.12 -2.88
N THR A 446 -16.71 17.32 -3.40
CA THR A 446 -16.27 17.76 -4.74
C THR A 446 -15.09 18.71 -4.71
N ALA A 447 -14.41 18.90 -3.55
CA ALA A 447 -13.31 19.84 -3.42
C ALA A 447 -12.25 19.38 -2.41
N PHE A 448 -10.98 19.72 -2.69
CA PHE A 448 -9.84 19.48 -1.81
C PHE A 448 -8.87 20.67 -1.87
N SER A 449 -8.61 21.30 -0.73
CA SER A 449 -7.75 22.48 -0.61
C SER A 449 -7.27 22.67 0.83
N GLY A 450 -6.42 23.66 1.07
CA GLY A 450 -6.00 24.02 2.45
C GLY A 450 -7.15 24.43 3.38
N ASN A 451 -8.35 24.70 2.86
CA ASN A 451 -9.52 25.16 3.63
C ASN A 451 -10.68 24.17 3.68
N THR A 452 -10.53 22.98 3.06
CA THR A 452 -11.57 21.93 3.06
C THR A 452 -11.43 20.99 4.23
N LYS A 453 -12.33 20.02 4.33
CA LYS A 453 -12.23 18.85 5.20
C LYS A 453 -12.45 17.61 4.34
N PRO A 454 -11.40 16.78 4.18
CA PRO A 454 -10.03 16.92 4.70
C PRO A 454 -9.34 18.17 4.16
N ALA A 455 -8.31 18.66 4.86
CA ALA A 455 -7.50 19.79 4.42
C ALA A 455 -6.22 19.31 3.72
N ALA A 456 -5.88 19.94 2.60
CA ALA A 456 -4.60 19.74 1.94
C ALA A 456 -3.50 20.52 2.68
N VAL A 457 -2.44 19.82 3.08
CA VAL A 457 -1.34 20.39 3.86
C VAL A 457 0.01 19.83 3.42
N TRP A 458 1.04 20.65 3.47
CA TRP A 458 2.43 20.21 3.43
C TRP A 458 2.94 19.94 4.85
N GLN A 459 3.70 18.89 5.07
CA GLN A 459 4.13 18.44 6.39
C GLN A 459 5.64 18.25 6.53
N SER A 460 6.41 18.27 5.45
CA SER A 460 7.85 18.03 5.46
C SER A 460 8.66 18.99 6.34
N SER A 461 8.10 20.16 6.68
CA SER A 461 8.69 21.11 7.63
C SER A 461 8.52 20.72 9.11
N GLY A 462 7.86 19.59 9.41
CA GLY A 462 7.51 19.17 10.77
C GLY A 462 6.26 19.85 11.34
N SER A 463 5.54 20.64 10.52
CA SER A 463 4.27 21.29 10.87
C SER A 463 3.34 21.26 9.66
N ALA A 464 2.06 21.03 9.88
CA ALA A 464 1.07 21.08 8.80
C ALA A 464 0.89 22.52 8.32
N VAL A 465 1.26 22.78 7.07
CA VAL A 465 1.10 24.09 6.40
C VAL A 465 0.04 23.94 5.31
N PRO A 466 -1.11 24.65 5.42
CA PRO A 466 -2.13 24.59 4.38
C PRO A 466 -1.58 25.00 3.00
N VAL A 467 -1.98 24.25 1.97
CA VAL A 467 -1.60 24.57 0.60
C VAL A 467 -2.33 25.82 0.07
N GLU A 468 -1.74 26.47 -0.91
CA GLU A 468 -2.36 27.65 -1.57
C GLU A 468 -3.20 27.28 -2.80
N TRP A 469 -3.03 26.08 -3.34
CA TRP A 469 -3.81 25.58 -4.47
C TRP A 469 -5.13 24.93 -4.02
N SER A 470 -6.01 24.71 -4.98
CA SER A 470 -7.28 24.02 -4.77
C SER A 470 -7.59 23.04 -5.90
N ILE A 471 -8.27 21.96 -5.56
CA ILE A 471 -9.01 21.11 -6.48
C ILE A 471 -10.49 21.38 -6.23
N SER A 472 -11.26 21.60 -7.28
CA SER A 472 -12.68 21.89 -7.18
C SER A 472 -13.46 21.27 -8.33
N ASN A 473 -14.79 21.26 -8.24
CA ASN A 473 -15.66 20.71 -9.26
C ASN A 473 -15.32 19.24 -9.61
N ILE A 474 -14.92 18.45 -8.63
CA ILE A 474 -14.65 17.02 -8.86
C ILE A 474 -15.96 16.33 -9.25
N ARG A 475 -15.98 15.72 -10.42
CA ARG A 475 -17.15 15.04 -11.00
C ARG A 475 -16.74 13.68 -11.54
N GLU A 476 -17.64 12.74 -11.41
CA GLU A 476 -17.53 11.41 -12.02
C GLU A 476 -18.65 11.23 -13.03
N SER A 477 -18.30 10.91 -14.26
CA SER A 477 -19.26 10.60 -15.32
C SER A 477 -19.83 9.17 -15.15
N ALA A 478 -20.91 8.87 -15.87
CA ALA A 478 -21.47 7.51 -15.89
C ALA A 478 -20.51 6.44 -16.43
N ASP A 479 -19.51 6.85 -17.22
CA ASP A 479 -18.47 5.98 -17.77
C ASP A 479 -17.23 5.88 -16.84
N GLY A 480 -17.33 6.41 -15.61
CA GLY A 480 -16.25 6.37 -14.62
C GLY A 480 -15.09 7.33 -14.93
N VAL A 481 -15.28 8.33 -15.77
CA VAL A 481 -14.25 9.36 -16.03
C VAL A 481 -14.36 10.46 -14.99
N ILE A 482 -13.23 10.80 -14.37
CA ILE A 482 -13.13 11.91 -13.41
C ILE A 482 -12.72 13.19 -14.14
N THR A 483 -13.40 14.29 -13.80
CA THR A 483 -13.00 15.64 -14.20
C THR A 483 -12.98 16.57 -13.01
N PHE A 484 -12.04 17.52 -12.98
CA PHE A 484 -11.92 18.51 -11.91
C PHE A 484 -11.19 19.77 -12.40
N ASP A 485 -11.29 20.85 -11.63
CA ASP A 485 -10.51 22.06 -11.84
C ASP A 485 -9.37 22.13 -10.83
N PHE A 486 -8.18 22.56 -11.28
CA PHE A 486 -6.99 22.76 -10.44
C PHE A 486 -6.57 24.23 -10.41
N GLY A 487 -6.14 24.68 -9.23
CA GLY A 487 -5.68 26.03 -8.97
C GLY A 487 -6.81 27.00 -8.64
N ASP A 488 -6.43 28.22 -8.26
CA ASP A 488 -7.40 29.29 -8.00
C ASP A 488 -8.00 29.72 -9.33
N VAL A 489 -9.04 29.04 -9.74
CA VAL A 489 -9.92 29.57 -10.76
C VAL A 489 -10.64 30.71 -10.08
N SER A 490 -10.12 31.92 -10.27
CA SER A 490 -10.57 33.13 -9.63
C SER A 490 -12.10 33.15 -9.46
N GLY A 491 -12.51 32.80 -8.24
CA GLY A 491 -13.76 33.16 -7.55
C GLY A 491 -15.04 33.37 -8.35
N ILE A 492 -15.35 32.46 -9.30
CA ILE A 492 -16.70 32.29 -9.77
C ILE A 492 -17.04 30.82 -9.55
N ASP A 493 -17.89 30.54 -8.55
CA ASP A 493 -18.60 29.27 -8.49
C ASP A 493 -19.18 28.99 -9.89
N SER A 494 -18.95 27.78 -10.40
CA SER A 494 -19.40 27.36 -11.73
C SER A 494 -20.80 27.88 -12.00
N VAL A 495 -20.90 28.74 -12.97
CA VAL A 495 -22.18 29.18 -13.43
C VAL A 495 -22.77 28.02 -14.19
N ASP A 496 -23.86 27.45 -13.68
CA ASP A 496 -24.76 26.63 -14.47
C ASP A 496 -25.05 27.42 -15.76
N SER A 497 -24.53 26.95 -16.90
CA SER A 497 -24.64 27.61 -18.19
C SER A 497 -26.09 27.75 -18.70
N ASP A 498 -27.05 27.21 -17.98
CA ASP A 498 -28.47 27.19 -18.30
C ASP A 498 -29.34 28.12 -17.44
N SER A 499 -28.75 28.95 -16.54
CA SER A 499 -29.55 29.92 -15.78
C SER A 499 -29.46 31.30 -16.41
N GLU A 500 -30.62 31.92 -16.62
CA GLU A 500 -30.74 33.32 -17.11
C GLU A 500 -30.08 34.36 -16.17
N ASP A 501 -29.54 33.94 -15.02
CA ASP A 501 -28.99 34.78 -13.95
C ASP A 501 -27.45 34.72 -13.85
N HIS A 502 -26.78 35.02 -14.98
CA HIS A 502 -25.31 35.02 -15.04
C HIS A 502 -24.69 36.25 -14.38
N VAL A 503 -23.81 36.07 -13.39
CA VAL A 503 -22.97 37.13 -12.80
C VAL A 503 -21.51 36.87 -13.17
N SER A 504 -20.82 37.84 -13.78
CA SER A 504 -19.39 37.73 -14.09
C SER A 504 -18.62 39.00 -13.73
N LEU A 505 -17.30 38.87 -13.55
CA LEU A 505 -16.38 39.96 -13.30
C LEU A 505 -15.45 40.13 -14.52
N ILE A 506 -15.40 41.32 -15.08
CA ILE A 506 -14.46 41.68 -16.15
C ILE A 506 -13.60 42.84 -15.67
N GLY A 507 -12.35 42.55 -15.30
CA GLY A 507 -11.52 43.49 -14.54
C GLY A 507 -12.23 43.87 -13.24
N ASN A 508 -12.40 45.14 -12.96
CA ASN A 508 -13.09 45.64 -11.78
C ASN A 508 -14.59 45.92 -11.99
N ASN A 509 -15.18 45.35 -13.06
CA ASN A 509 -16.58 45.59 -13.39
C ASN A 509 -17.41 44.31 -13.24
N VAL A 510 -18.56 44.42 -12.59
CA VAL A 510 -19.53 43.34 -12.45
C VAL A 510 -20.52 43.38 -13.62
N LEU A 511 -20.68 42.26 -14.29
CA LEU A 511 -21.79 42.02 -15.21
C LEU A 511 -22.81 41.13 -14.51
N ALA A 512 -24.05 41.54 -14.43
CA ALA A 512 -25.13 40.83 -13.79
C ALA A 512 -26.46 41.06 -14.52
N PRO A 513 -27.45 40.15 -14.36
CA PRO A 513 -28.78 40.31 -14.95
C PRO A 513 -29.46 41.61 -14.55
N GLU A 514 -30.42 42.03 -15.36
CA GLU A 514 -31.26 43.22 -15.06
C GLU A 514 -32.00 43.02 -13.73
N GLY A 515 -32.02 44.04 -12.90
CA GLY A 515 -32.61 43.99 -11.56
C GLY A 515 -31.66 43.54 -10.44
N SER A 516 -30.39 43.28 -10.79
CA SER A 516 -29.34 42.99 -9.78
C SER A 516 -28.86 44.24 -9.06
N ALA A 517 -28.27 44.04 -7.84
CA ALA A 517 -27.62 45.08 -7.06
C ALA A 517 -26.32 44.55 -6.43
N VAL A 518 -25.29 45.39 -6.33
CA VAL A 518 -24.00 45.05 -5.73
C VAL A 518 -23.87 45.73 -4.36
N TYR A 519 -23.40 45.01 -3.37
CA TYR A 519 -23.18 45.50 -2.01
C TYR A 519 -21.75 45.22 -1.54
N ASP A 520 -21.18 46.14 -0.80
CA ASP A 520 -19.94 45.86 -0.05
C ASP A 520 -20.23 44.98 1.18
N ILE A 521 -19.18 44.51 1.85
CA ILE A 521 -19.30 43.63 3.03
C ILE A 521 -20.02 44.28 4.23
N SER A 522 -20.21 45.60 4.23
CA SER A 522 -21.00 46.31 5.24
C SER A 522 -22.49 46.39 4.89
N GLY A 523 -22.88 45.84 3.73
CA GLY A 523 -24.25 45.86 3.24
C GLY A 523 -24.62 47.18 2.52
N ARG A 524 -23.67 48.05 2.23
CA ARG A 524 -23.91 49.31 1.51
C ARG A 524 -23.92 49.04 0.01
N PRO A 525 -24.91 49.55 -0.73
CA PRO A 525 -24.97 49.43 -2.19
C PRO A 525 -23.82 50.20 -2.85
N VAL A 526 -23.20 49.55 -3.84
CA VAL A 526 -22.11 50.12 -4.66
C VAL A 526 -22.44 49.99 -6.15
N GLY A 527 -21.70 50.69 -7.02
CA GLY A 527 -21.87 50.58 -8.47
C GLY A 527 -21.37 49.23 -9.01
N PHE A 528 -21.67 48.99 -10.29
CA PHE A 528 -21.23 47.77 -10.99
C PHE A 528 -19.84 47.92 -11.65
N ARG A 529 -19.26 49.11 -11.64
CA ARG A 529 -18.03 49.43 -12.36
C ARG A 529 -16.98 50.04 -11.45
N ASP A 530 -15.73 49.85 -11.86
CA ASP A 530 -14.54 50.41 -11.20
C ASP A 530 -14.53 50.15 -9.70
N LEU A 531 -14.93 48.93 -9.30
CA LEU A 531 -14.95 48.51 -7.89
C LEU A 531 -13.53 48.46 -7.37
N PRO A 532 -13.22 49.06 -6.20
CA PRO A 532 -11.96 48.83 -5.50
C PRO A 532 -11.73 47.37 -5.16
N ALA A 533 -10.47 46.97 -4.98
CA ALA A 533 -10.15 45.66 -4.48
C ALA A 533 -10.92 45.38 -3.16
N GLY A 534 -11.64 44.27 -3.11
CA GLY A 534 -12.50 43.96 -1.98
C GLY A 534 -13.50 42.85 -2.27
N CYS A 535 -14.24 42.44 -1.22
CA CYS A 535 -15.29 41.43 -1.30
C CYS A 535 -16.65 42.13 -1.44
N TYR A 536 -17.49 41.63 -2.37
CA TYR A 536 -18.81 42.20 -2.67
C TYR A 536 -19.87 41.10 -2.75
N ILE A 537 -21.11 41.44 -2.49
CA ILE A 537 -22.27 40.58 -2.70
C ILE A 537 -23.08 41.14 -3.86
N VAL A 538 -23.26 40.35 -4.91
CA VAL A 538 -24.19 40.64 -6.00
C VAL A 538 -25.50 39.94 -5.70
N ARG A 539 -26.55 40.72 -5.49
CA ARG A 539 -27.89 40.20 -5.33
C ARG A 539 -28.57 40.20 -6.70
N THR A 540 -28.86 39.05 -7.23
CA THR A 540 -29.67 38.89 -8.44
C THR A 540 -31.16 38.68 -8.09
N PRO A 541 -32.08 38.68 -9.07
CA PRO A 541 -33.48 38.36 -8.80
C PRO A 541 -33.69 36.97 -8.15
N SER A 542 -32.79 35.99 -8.39
CA SER A 542 -32.94 34.60 -7.94
C SER A 542 -32.04 34.22 -6.78
N ARG A 543 -30.85 34.87 -6.65
CA ARG A 543 -29.83 34.46 -5.65
C ARG A 543 -28.88 35.59 -5.25
N ASN A 544 -28.05 35.33 -4.23
CA ASN A 544 -26.93 36.18 -3.87
C ASN A 544 -25.61 35.51 -4.29
N VAL A 545 -24.72 36.25 -4.94
CA VAL A 545 -23.40 35.78 -5.39
C VAL A 545 -22.31 36.61 -4.72
N LYS A 546 -21.35 35.97 -4.10
CA LYS A 546 -20.15 36.64 -3.58
C LYS A 546 -19.12 36.79 -4.69
N ILE A 547 -18.55 37.99 -4.85
CA ILE A 547 -17.44 38.27 -5.76
C ILE A 547 -16.27 38.89 -5.02
N ILE A 548 -15.08 38.70 -5.53
CA ILE A 548 -13.84 39.30 -5.01
C ILE A 548 -13.19 40.10 -6.16
N VAL A 549 -13.04 41.38 -5.97
CA VAL A 549 -12.26 42.26 -6.85
C VAL A 549 -10.85 42.36 -6.29
N ARG A 550 -9.84 42.04 -7.10
CA ARG A 550 -8.42 42.05 -6.70
C ARG A 550 -7.70 43.31 -7.16
#